data_82ffcf115018f4e3371d0f0864240c66
#
_entry.id   82ffcf115018f4e3371d0f0864240c66
#
_cell.length_a   1.000
_cell.length_b   1.000
_cell.length_c   1.000
_cell.angle_alpha   90.00
_cell.angle_beta   90.00
_cell.angle_gamma   90.00
#
_symmetry.space_group_name_H-M   'P 1'
#
loop_
_entity.id
_entity.type
_entity.pdbx_description
1 polymer ?
#
loop_
_entity_poly.entity_id
_entity_poly.type
_entity_poly.pdbx_seq_one_letter_code
_entity_poly.pdbx_strand_id
1 'polypeptide(L)'
;MTNEPVKTARYHRMLQILRRLNCIHPSLMPDEVVQAMLRYKKPNQPGDIKPKPGVIDELGRAKGVGRRKTSSAVAWLVEGEGEVLVNGKSLSQFFGRLHHRESAVWALKATQRLDKYNVFALVQGGGLTGQAEAMTLAVAKSLLVHEPALKPALRRGESCFPSLSVIFTTTFAFSVVPWVWSMQTLCLKHLHYLRCLETSP
;
A
#
# COMPACT_ATOMS: atom_id res chain seq x y z
N MET A 1 -21.86 22.92 -0.58
CA MET A 1 -20.98 23.89 -1.27
C MET A 1 -21.82 24.58 -2.31
N THR A 2 -21.86 25.89 -2.31
CA THR A 2 -22.54 26.69 -3.32
C THR A 2 -21.74 26.59 -4.61
N ASN A 3 -22.36 26.18 -5.71
CA ASN A 3 -21.72 26.12 -7.04
C ASN A 3 -21.53 27.53 -7.66
N GLU A 4 -21.24 28.52 -6.83
CA GLU A 4 -21.07 29.89 -7.27
C GLU A 4 -19.64 30.14 -7.79
N PRO A 5 -19.46 30.89 -8.89
CA PRO A 5 -18.16 31.26 -9.40
C PRO A 5 -17.48 32.24 -8.42
N VAL A 6 -16.43 31.78 -7.77
CA VAL A 6 -15.64 32.60 -6.82
C VAL A 6 -14.45 33.24 -7.53
N LYS A 7 -14.22 34.55 -7.33
CA LYS A 7 -13.03 35.25 -7.83
C LYS A 7 -11.76 34.63 -7.21
N THR A 8 -10.74 34.37 -8.01
CA THR A 8 -9.48 33.70 -7.61
C THR A 8 -8.83 34.33 -6.38
N ALA A 9 -8.80 35.64 -6.26
CA ALA A 9 -8.24 36.35 -5.12
C ALA A 9 -8.97 36.05 -3.80
N ARG A 10 -10.29 35.95 -3.81
CA ARG A 10 -11.11 35.60 -2.63
C ARG A 10 -10.87 34.15 -2.23
N TYR A 11 -10.79 33.26 -3.21
CA TYR A 11 -10.48 31.85 -2.99
C TYR A 11 -9.11 31.64 -2.33
N HIS A 12 -8.07 32.29 -2.83
CA HIS A 12 -6.72 32.23 -2.24
C HIS A 12 -6.70 32.76 -0.80
N ARG A 13 -7.41 33.86 -0.53
CA ARG A 13 -7.51 34.40 0.83
C ARG A 13 -8.20 33.43 1.79
N MET A 14 -9.27 32.78 1.36
CA MET A 14 -9.97 31.76 2.14
C MET A 14 -9.04 30.56 2.43
N LEU A 15 -8.30 30.07 1.43
CA LEU A 15 -7.34 28.97 1.62
C LEU A 15 -6.21 29.35 2.59
N GLN A 16 -5.71 30.58 2.57
CA GLN A 16 -4.70 31.04 3.51
C GLN A 16 -5.22 31.01 4.96
N ILE A 17 -6.45 31.46 5.18
CA ILE A 17 -7.06 31.43 6.51
C ILE A 17 -7.24 29.99 6.99
N LEU A 18 -7.77 29.09 6.15
CA LEU A 18 -7.96 27.67 6.49
C LEU A 18 -6.61 26.98 6.79
N ARG A 19 -5.55 27.31 6.05
CA ARG A 19 -4.20 26.78 6.32
C ARG A 19 -3.68 27.22 7.68
N ARG A 20 -3.86 28.51 8.05
CA ARG A 20 -3.46 29.02 9.37
C ARG A 20 -4.24 28.31 10.49
N LEU A 21 -5.55 28.14 10.34
CA LEU A 21 -6.37 27.43 11.31
C LEU A 21 -5.94 25.95 11.45
N ASN A 22 -5.58 25.28 10.36
CA ASN A 22 -5.12 23.90 10.39
C ASN A 22 -3.76 23.69 11.06
N CYS A 23 -2.95 24.77 11.22
CA CYS A 23 -1.68 24.72 11.95
C CYS A 23 -1.85 24.80 13.48
N ILE A 24 -3.04 25.15 13.97
CA ILE A 24 -3.33 25.24 15.41
C ILE A 24 -3.60 23.83 15.95
N HIS A 25 -3.03 23.53 17.12
CA HIS A 25 -3.25 22.24 17.76
C HIS A 25 -4.75 22.05 18.10
N PRO A 26 -5.34 20.86 17.87
CA PRO A 26 -6.79 20.62 18.08
C PRO A 26 -7.29 20.96 19.47
N SER A 27 -6.46 20.77 20.51
CA SER A 27 -6.82 21.05 21.91
C SER A 27 -6.99 22.55 22.23
N LEU A 28 -6.45 23.43 21.38
CA LEU A 28 -6.53 24.89 21.54
C LEU A 28 -7.66 25.51 20.70
N MET A 29 -8.35 24.70 19.90
CA MET A 29 -9.43 25.17 19.04
C MET A 29 -10.79 25.09 19.76
N PRO A 30 -11.58 26.18 19.73
CA PRO A 30 -12.98 26.13 20.15
C PRO A 30 -13.81 25.20 19.23
N ASP A 31 -14.78 24.50 19.82
CA ASP A 31 -15.63 23.53 19.08
C ASP A 31 -16.40 24.18 17.92
N GLU A 32 -16.81 25.43 18.06
CA GLU A 32 -17.48 26.20 17.00
C GLU A 32 -16.60 26.32 15.74
N VAL A 33 -15.28 26.58 15.91
CA VAL A 33 -14.33 26.71 14.82
C VAL A 33 -14.11 25.36 14.16
N VAL A 34 -14.04 24.27 14.95
CA VAL A 34 -13.91 22.90 14.42
C VAL A 34 -15.12 22.54 13.56
N GLN A 35 -16.33 22.82 14.02
CA GLN A 35 -17.55 22.59 13.25
C GLN A 35 -17.60 23.41 11.96
N ALA A 36 -17.18 24.68 12.01
CA ALA A 36 -17.09 25.52 10.83
C ALA A 36 -16.07 24.97 9.80
N MET A 37 -14.92 24.46 10.27
CA MET A 37 -13.90 23.84 9.40
C MET A 37 -14.39 22.55 8.75
N LEU A 38 -15.19 21.74 9.46
CA LEU A 38 -15.75 20.50 8.92
C LEU A 38 -16.59 20.72 7.67
N ARG A 39 -17.25 21.90 7.52
CA ARG A 39 -18.01 22.25 6.32
C ARG A 39 -17.14 22.38 5.06
N TYR A 40 -15.85 22.72 5.23
CA TYR A 40 -14.90 22.85 4.12
C TYR A 40 -14.12 21.56 3.85
N LYS A 41 -14.22 20.58 4.73
CA LYS A 41 -13.57 19.28 4.57
C LYS A 41 -14.26 18.50 3.44
N LYS A 42 -13.48 17.91 2.54
CA LYS A 42 -14.02 17.02 1.50
C LYS A 42 -14.67 15.78 2.14
N PRO A 43 -15.86 15.35 1.71
CA PRO A 43 -16.54 14.17 2.28
C PRO A 43 -15.74 12.88 2.05
N ASN A 44 -14.97 12.80 0.96
CA ASN A 44 -14.15 11.63 0.62
C ASN A 44 -12.67 12.02 0.67
N GLN A 45 -12.05 11.95 1.85
CA GLN A 45 -10.58 12.03 1.94
C GLN A 45 -9.95 10.65 1.67
N PRO A 46 -8.82 10.59 0.94
CA PRO A 46 -8.13 9.31 0.68
C PRO A 46 -7.75 8.55 1.95
N GLY A 47 -7.49 9.25 3.06
CA GLY A 47 -7.17 8.65 4.35
C GLY A 47 -8.37 8.05 5.10
N ASP A 48 -9.58 8.49 4.80
CA ASP A 48 -10.81 8.01 5.45
C ASP A 48 -11.36 6.74 4.78
N ILE A 49 -10.87 6.41 3.57
CA ILE A 49 -11.27 5.21 2.84
C ILE A 49 -10.54 4.01 3.44
N LYS A 50 -11.21 3.30 4.34
CA LYS A 50 -10.68 2.03 4.84
C LYS A 50 -10.73 1.00 3.69
N PRO A 51 -9.61 0.32 3.39
CA PRO A 51 -9.61 -0.74 2.38
C PRO A 51 -10.60 -1.83 2.82
N LYS A 52 -11.41 -2.31 1.87
CA LYS A 52 -12.33 -3.42 2.13
C LYS A 52 -11.52 -4.63 2.61
N PRO A 53 -11.90 -5.29 3.69
CA PRO A 53 -11.26 -6.53 4.10
C PRO A 53 -11.42 -7.56 2.99
N GLY A 54 -10.43 -8.44 2.83
CA GLY A 54 -10.55 -9.57 1.92
C GLY A 54 -11.68 -10.48 2.40
N VAL A 55 -12.41 -11.06 1.46
CA VAL A 55 -13.51 -11.98 1.75
C VAL A 55 -13.03 -13.40 1.46
N ILE A 56 -13.29 -14.32 2.39
CA ILE A 56 -13.12 -15.76 2.19
C ILE A 56 -14.42 -16.28 1.57
N ASP A 57 -14.31 -17.01 0.47
CA ASP A 57 -15.46 -17.61 -0.21
C ASP A 57 -16.10 -18.71 0.67
N GLU A 58 -17.33 -19.12 0.36
CA GLU A 58 -18.06 -20.19 1.04
C GLU A 58 -17.30 -21.54 1.07
N LEU A 59 -16.41 -21.76 0.11
CA LEU A 59 -15.52 -22.93 0.02
C LEU A 59 -14.21 -22.76 0.81
N GLY A 60 -14.08 -21.75 1.66
CA GLY A 60 -12.85 -21.48 2.40
C GLY A 60 -11.68 -20.95 1.56
N ARG A 61 -11.93 -20.48 0.32
CA ARG A 61 -10.89 -19.98 -0.58
C ARG A 61 -10.67 -18.50 -0.38
N ALA A 62 -9.42 -18.11 -0.20
CA ALA A 62 -9.01 -16.71 -0.25
C ALA A 62 -8.42 -16.38 -1.63
N LYS A 63 -8.95 -15.36 -2.29
CA LYS A 63 -8.51 -14.92 -3.61
C LYS A 63 -7.51 -13.78 -3.49
N GLY A 64 -6.34 -13.94 -4.15
CA GLY A 64 -5.33 -12.89 -4.30
C GLY A 64 -5.02 -12.60 -5.77
N VAL A 65 -4.78 -11.34 -6.09
CA VAL A 65 -4.39 -10.92 -7.45
C VAL A 65 -3.04 -10.21 -7.40
N GLY A 66 -2.09 -10.70 -8.19
CA GLY A 66 -0.77 -10.10 -8.36
C GLY A 66 -0.52 -9.69 -9.81
N ARG A 67 0.24 -8.61 -10.00
CA ARG A 67 0.66 -8.15 -11.33
C ARG A 67 2.11 -7.69 -11.27
N ARG A 68 2.87 -8.01 -12.30
CA ARG A 68 4.21 -7.45 -12.52
C ARG A 68 4.48 -7.21 -14.00
N LYS A 69 4.67 -5.94 -14.38
CA LYS A 69 4.78 -5.51 -15.78
C LYS A 69 3.56 -6.03 -16.58
N THR A 70 3.80 -6.83 -17.59
CA THR A 70 2.77 -7.46 -18.44
C THR A 70 2.24 -8.79 -17.89
N SER A 71 2.85 -9.34 -16.81
CA SER A 71 2.42 -10.59 -16.20
C SER A 71 1.32 -10.34 -15.17
N SER A 72 0.30 -11.16 -15.19
CA SER A 72 -0.78 -11.18 -14.19
C SER A 72 -0.94 -12.59 -13.60
N ALA A 73 -1.22 -12.66 -12.31
CA ALA A 73 -1.48 -13.90 -11.59
C ALA A 73 -2.70 -13.75 -10.70
N VAL A 74 -3.52 -14.79 -10.63
CA VAL A 74 -4.61 -14.92 -9.68
C VAL A 74 -4.34 -16.19 -8.88
N ALA A 75 -4.27 -16.09 -7.57
CA ALA A 75 -4.07 -17.23 -6.68
C ALA A 75 -5.29 -17.42 -5.77
N TRP A 76 -5.68 -18.64 -5.58
CA TRP A 76 -6.64 -19.09 -4.57
C TRP A 76 -5.88 -19.91 -3.54
N LEU A 77 -6.04 -19.55 -2.29
CA LEU A 77 -5.43 -20.19 -1.14
C LEU A 77 -6.51 -20.90 -0.33
N VAL A 78 -6.28 -22.17 -0.01
CA VAL A 78 -7.17 -23.01 0.81
C VAL A 78 -6.32 -23.71 1.86
N GLU A 79 -6.87 -23.97 3.05
CA GLU A 79 -6.18 -24.79 4.05
C GLU A 79 -5.99 -26.22 3.53
N GLY A 80 -4.77 -26.77 3.69
CA GLY A 80 -4.42 -28.07 3.13
C GLY A 80 -3.01 -28.53 3.48
N GLU A 81 -2.41 -29.35 2.63
CA GLU A 81 -1.14 -30.06 2.86
C GLU A 81 0.08 -29.40 2.19
N GLY A 82 -0.06 -28.23 1.58
CA GLY A 82 1.04 -27.51 0.95
C GLY A 82 1.20 -27.75 -0.56
N GLU A 83 0.20 -28.29 -1.23
CA GLU A 83 0.25 -28.48 -2.67
C GLU A 83 0.15 -27.16 -3.45
N VAL A 84 1.00 -27.01 -4.48
CA VAL A 84 1.01 -25.82 -5.33
C VAL A 84 0.82 -26.19 -6.79
N LEU A 85 -0.31 -25.79 -7.36
CA LEU A 85 -0.66 -26.00 -8.76
C LEU A 85 -0.68 -24.66 -9.50
N VAL A 86 0.00 -24.62 -10.64
CA VAL A 86 0.06 -23.45 -11.53
C VAL A 86 -0.45 -23.83 -12.92
N ASN A 87 -1.55 -23.21 -13.35
CA ASN A 87 -2.20 -23.54 -14.62
C ASN A 87 -2.49 -25.05 -14.80
N GLY A 88 -2.85 -25.75 -13.72
CA GLY A 88 -3.11 -27.20 -13.74
C GLY A 88 -1.86 -28.08 -13.76
N LYS A 89 -0.65 -27.53 -13.68
CA LYS A 89 0.62 -28.24 -13.60
C LYS A 89 1.23 -28.07 -12.22
N SER A 90 2.06 -29.02 -11.78
CA SER A 90 2.83 -28.85 -10.55
C SER A 90 3.84 -27.70 -10.69
N LEU A 91 4.21 -27.11 -9.57
CA LEU A 91 5.18 -25.99 -9.51
C LEU A 91 6.49 -26.35 -10.22
N SER A 92 6.97 -27.60 -10.07
CA SER A 92 8.21 -28.10 -10.67
C SER A 92 8.12 -28.27 -12.19
N GLN A 93 6.97 -28.63 -12.72
CA GLN A 93 6.73 -28.77 -14.15
C GLN A 93 6.54 -27.43 -14.85
N PHE A 94 5.92 -26.44 -14.18
CA PHE A 94 5.67 -25.12 -14.76
C PHE A 94 6.92 -24.24 -14.71
N PHE A 95 7.59 -24.15 -13.57
CA PHE A 95 8.83 -23.39 -13.40
C PHE A 95 10.04 -24.32 -13.41
N GLY A 96 10.76 -24.39 -14.54
CA GLY A 96 11.97 -25.21 -14.65
C GLY A 96 13.13 -24.73 -13.75
N ARG A 97 13.28 -23.41 -13.55
CA ARG A 97 14.35 -22.85 -12.73
C ARG A 97 13.99 -22.81 -11.24
N LEU A 98 14.94 -23.22 -10.38
CA LEU A 98 14.74 -23.23 -8.93
C LEU A 98 14.39 -21.86 -8.37
N HIS A 99 15.07 -20.80 -8.81
CA HIS A 99 14.83 -19.43 -8.37
C HIS A 99 13.35 -18.99 -8.61
N HIS A 100 12.74 -19.36 -9.74
CA HIS A 100 11.35 -19.03 -10.01
C HIS A 100 10.38 -19.77 -9.08
N ARG A 101 10.68 -21.03 -8.74
CA ARG A 101 9.90 -21.81 -7.78
C ARG A 101 9.96 -21.19 -6.39
N GLU A 102 11.17 -20.87 -5.93
CA GLU A 102 11.36 -20.22 -4.63
C GLU A 102 10.66 -18.86 -4.55
N SER A 103 10.78 -18.04 -5.61
CA SER A 103 10.08 -16.76 -5.68
C SER A 103 8.58 -16.92 -5.60
N ALA A 104 7.99 -17.87 -6.33
CA ALA A 104 6.56 -18.09 -6.34
C ALA A 104 5.98 -18.46 -4.97
N VAL A 105 6.72 -19.24 -4.18
CA VAL A 105 6.29 -19.74 -2.85
C VAL A 105 6.87 -18.92 -1.70
N TRP A 106 7.67 -17.90 -2.01
CA TRP A 106 8.38 -17.09 -1.02
C TRP A 106 7.48 -16.57 0.12
N ALA A 107 6.28 -16.11 -0.17
CA ALA A 107 5.36 -15.58 0.84
C ALA A 107 4.99 -16.60 1.91
N LEU A 108 4.77 -17.87 1.52
CA LEU A 108 4.49 -18.99 2.43
C LEU A 108 5.75 -19.40 3.21
N LYS A 109 6.91 -19.40 2.54
CA LYS A 109 8.20 -19.71 3.17
C LYS A 109 8.57 -18.68 4.23
N ALA A 110 8.42 -17.37 3.93
CA ALA A 110 8.72 -16.27 4.86
C ALA A 110 7.81 -16.27 6.11
N THR A 111 6.60 -16.78 5.98
CA THR A 111 5.64 -16.88 7.09
C THR A 111 5.62 -18.25 7.77
N GLN A 112 6.44 -19.21 7.31
CA GLN A 112 6.48 -20.59 7.80
C GLN A 112 5.10 -21.29 7.72
N ARG A 113 4.43 -21.15 6.58
CA ARG A 113 3.08 -21.67 6.33
C ARG A 113 3.01 -22.57 5.08
N LEU A 114 4.16 -23.15 4.67
CA LEU A 114 4.25 -23.98 3.46
C LEU A 114 3.31 -25.19 3.51
N ASP A 115 3.28 -25.85 4.65
CA ASP A 115 2.53 -27.12 4.83
C ASP A 115 1.08 -26.90 5.28
N LYS A 116 0.66 -25.63 5.41
CA LYS A 116 -0.68 -25.30 5.94
C LYS A 116 -1.69 -24.97 4.85
N TYR A 117 -1.22 -24.56 3.68
CA TYR A 117 -2.09 -24.04 2.64
C TYR A 117 -1.80 -24.65 1.27
N ASN A 118 -2.85 -25.06 0.58
CA ASN A 118 -2.80 -25.41 -0.84
C ASN A 118 -3.01 -24.17 -1.70
N VAL A 119 -2.24 -24.05 -2.78
CA VAL A 119 -2.27 -22.90 -3.69
C VAL A 119 -2.68 -23.35 -5.08
N PHE A 120 -3.75 -22.79 -5.60
CA PHE A 120 -4.11 -22.89 -7.01
C PHE A 120 -3.93 -21.54 -7.68
N ALA A 121 -3.05 -21.46 -8.68
CA ALA A 121 -2.73 -20.22 -9.35
C ALA A 121 -2.97 -20.30 -10.86
N LEU A 122 -3.58 -19.24 -11.40
CA LEU A 122 -3.68 -18.98 -12.83
C LEU A 122 -2.77 -17.82 -13.18
N VAL A 123 -1.85 -18.05 -14.10
CA VAL A 123 -0.81 -17.08 -14.48
C VAL A 123 -0.82 -16.85 -15.98
N GLN A 124 -0.76 -15.58 -16.41
CA GLN A 124 -0.82 -15.18 -17.82
C GLN A 124 0.15 -14.04 -18.12
N GLY A 125 0.58 -13.98 -19.37
CA GLY A 125 1.35 -12.87 -19.95
C GLY A 125 2.80 -12.80 -19.50
N GLY A 126 3.60 -12.02 -20.21
CA GLY A 126 5.00 -11.78 -19.89
C GLY A 126 5.90 -13.02 -19.95
N GLY A 127 7.03 -12.96 -19.21
CA GLY A 127 7.99 -14.06 -19.12
C GLY A 127 7.93 -14.79 -17.78
N LEU A 128 8.57 -15.96 -17.67
CA LEU A 128 8.55 -16.83 -16.48
C LEU A 128 8.95 -16.12 -15.19
N THR A 129 9.95 -15.22 -15.23
CA THR A 129 10.37 -14.43 -14.07
C THR A 129 9.24 -13.48 -13.61
N GLY A 130 8.63 -12.76 -14.56
CA GLY A 130 7.51 -11.86 -14.24
C GLY A 130 6.29 -12.60 -13.71
N GLN A 131 6.04 -13.79 -14.24
CA GLN A 131 4.98 -14.69 -13.79
C GLN A 131 5.21 -15.18 -12.35
N ALA A 132 6.44 -15.62 -12.02
CA ALA A 132 6.80 -16.06 -10.68
C ALA A 132 6.61 -14.93 -9.66
N GLU A 133 7.06 -13.71 -9.95
CA GLU A 133 6.90 -12.57 -9.06
C GLU A 133 5.46 -12.05 -8.98
N ALA A 134 4.68 -12.13 -10.07
CA ALA A 134 3.26 -11.83 -10.02
C ALA A 134 2.53 -12.84 -9.12
N MET A 135 2.93 -14.12 -9.16
CA MET A 135 2.40 -15.17 -8.30
C MET A 135 2.76 -14.93 -6.82
N THR A 136 4.00 -14.52 -6.51
CA THR A 136 4.41 -14.14 -5.15
C THR A 136 3.46 -13.12 -4.53
N LEU A 137 3.13 -12.07 -5.30
CA LEU A 137 2.19 -11.04 -4.85
C LEU A 137 0.76 -11.56 -4.68
N ALA A 138 0.31 -12.43 -5.59
CA ALA A 138 -1.02 -13.01 -5.50
C ALA A 138 -1.15 -13.87 -4.24
N VAL A 139 -0.16 -14.74 -3.98
CA VAL A 139 -0.11 -15.61 -2.79
C VAL A 139 0.00 -14.79 -1.50
N ALA A 140 0.83 -13.75 -1.46
CA ALA A 140 0.94 -12.87 -0.30
C ALA A 140 -0.39 -12.18 0.04
N LYS A 141 -1.13 -11.71 -0.97
CA LYS A 141 -2.45 -11.08 -0.77
C LYS A 141 -3.51 -12.06 -0.31
N SER A 142 -3.56 -13.28 -0.87
CA SER A 142 -4.51 -14.30 -0.43
C SER A 142 -4.22 -14.78 1.00
N LEU A 143 -2.94 -14.89 1.38
CA LEU A 143 -2.54 -15.22 2.74
C LEU A 143 -2.99 -14.15 3.76
N LEU A 144 -2.92 -12.88 3.41
CA LEU A 144 -3.40 -11.78 4.28
C LEU A 144 -4.93 -11.78 4.47
N VAL A 145 -5.69 -12.45 3.62
CA VAL A 145 -7.13 -12.62 3.80
C VAL A 145 -7.40 -13.66 4.90
N HIS A 146 -6.63 -14.74 4.96
CA HIS A 146 -6.73 -15.75 6.03
C HIS A 146 -6.14 -15.23 7.35
N GLU A 147 -4.91 -14.69 7.30
CA GLU A 147 -4.17 -14.25 8.48
C GLU A 147 -3.73 -12.78 8.32
N PRO A 148 -4.57 -11.79 8.65
CA PRO A 148 -4.21 -10.36 8.52
C PRO A 148 -3.06 -9.93 9.43
N ALA A 149 -2.80 -10.66 10.52
CA ALA A 149 -1.70 -10.43 11.44
C ALA A 149 -0.31 -10.56 10.78
N LEU A 150 -0.19 -11.32 9.69
CA LEU A 150 1.07 -11.52 8.94
C LEU A 150 1.50 -10.32 8.10
N LYS A 151 0.66 -9.29 7.96
CA LYS A 151 0.95 -8.10 7.17
C LYS A 151 2.30 -7.42 7.51
N PRO A 152 2.69 -7.19 8.78
CA PRO A 152 3.98 -6.60 9.10
C PRO A 152 5.17 -7.51 8.78
N ALA A 153 5.02 -8.84 8.88
CA ALA A 153 6.06 -9.81 8.55
C ALA A 153 6.34 -9.85 7.04
N LEU A 154 5.29 -9.91 6.23
CA LEU A 154 5.39 -9.87 4.77
C LEU A 154 5.99 -8.54 4.29
N ARG A 155 5.59 -7.41 4.87
CA ARG A 155 6.12 -6.09 4.51
C ARG A 155 7.60 -5.94 4.83
N ARG A 156 8.11 -6.50 5.94
CA ARG A 156 9.55 -6.50 6.28
C ARG A 156 10.36 -7.38 5.33
N GLY A 157 9.83 -8.52 4.93
CA GLY A 157 10.48 -9.42 3.97
C GLY A 157 10.57 -8.85 2.55
N GLU A 158 9.71 -7.89 2.19
CA GLU A 158 9.74 -7.19 0.88
C GLU A 158 11.02 -6.39 0.65
N SER A 159 11.75 -6.01 1.68
CA SER A 159 13.04 -5.31 1.54
C SER A 159 14.09 -6.13 0.79
N CYS A 160 13.95 -7.45 0.70
CA CYS A 160 14.82 -8.33 -0.09
C CYS A 160 14.44 -8.41 -1.58
N PHE A 161 13.24 -7.96 -1.96
CA PHE A 161 12.77 -7.92 -3.34
C PHE A 161 12.36 -6.50 -3.72
N PRO A 162 13.27 -5.67 -4.25
CA PRO A 162 13.02 -4.25 -4.55
C PRO A 162 11.86 -4.02 -5.55
N SER A 163 11.43 -5.07 -6.26
CA SER A 163 10.31 -5.00 -7.20
C SER A 163 8.93 -5.09 -6.53
N LEU A 164 8.83 -5.58 -5.29
CA LEU A 164 7.55 -5.66 -4.57
C LEU A 164 7.16 -4.34 -3.89
N SER A 165 8.14 -3.57 -3.41
CA SER A 165 7.89 -2.30 -2.71
C SER A 165 7.18 -1.26 -3.59
N VAL A 166 7.44 -1.27 -4.90
CA VAL A 166 6.85 -0.33 -5.85
C VAL A 166 5.36 -0.57 -6.08
N ILE A 167 4.86 -1.79 -5.93
CA ILE A 167 3.48 -2.14 -6.27
C ILE A 167 2.52 -1.95 -5.07
N PHE A 168 3.02 -2.10 -3.84
CA PHE A 168 2.19 -1.85 -2.65
C PHE A 168 1.97 -0.35 -2.39
N THR A 169 2.90 0.49 -2.85
CA THR A 169 2.78 1.96 -2.78
C THR A 169 2.02 2.55 -3.97
N THR A 170 2.03 1.92 -5.15
CA THR A 170 1.38 2.48 -6.35
C THR A 170 -0.14 2.32 -6.40
N THR A 171 -0.75 1.44 -5.62
CA THR A 171 -2.22 1.45 -5.46
C THR A 171 -2.70 2.58 -4.52
N PHE A 172 -1.78 3.26 -3.81
CA PHE A 172 -2.12 4.36 -2.90
C PHE A 172 -1.55 5.73 -3.30
N ALA A 173 -0.66 5.81 -4.32
CA ALA A 173 0.11 7.01 -4.61
C ALA A 173 -0.12 7.61 -6.01
N PHE A 174 -1.27 7.37 -6.64
CA PHE A 174 -1.59 8.09 -7.88
C PHE A 174 -2.45 9.31 -7.64
N SER A 175 -2.31 9.99 -6.54
CA SER A 175 -2.83 11.35 -6.39
C SER A 175 -2.37 12.04 -5.11
N VAL A 176 -1.09 12.31 -4.91
CA VAL A 176 -0.65 13.49 -4.13
C VAL A 176 0.79 13.84 -4.52
N VAL A 177 0.89 14.86 -5.30
CA VAL A 177 1.94 15.83 -5.64
C VAL A 177 3.18 15.85 -4.73
N PRO A 178 4.42 15.95 -5.32
CA PRO A 178 5.71 15.97 -4.60
C PRO A 178 6.05 17.30 -3.92
N TRP A 179 5.06 17.97 -3.31
CA TRP A 179 5.26 19.28 -2.66
C TRP A 179 5.53 19.22 -1.15
N VAL A 180 5.42 18.04 -0.52
CA VAL A 180 5.61 17.93 0.94
C VAL A 180 7.09 17.73 1.32
N TRP A 181 7.92 17.21 0.43
CA TRP A 181 9.36 17.01 0.72
C TRP A 181 10.20 18.27 0.69
N SER A 182 9.75 19.32 0.01
CA SER A 182 10.46 20.60 -0.03
C SER A 182 10.33 21.44 1.27
N MET A 183 9.28 21.21 2.06
CA MET A 183 9.04 22.02 3.27
C MET A 183 9.73 21.48 4.54
N GLN A 184 9.96 20.19 4.63
CA GLN A 184 10.68 19.62 5.78
C GLN A 184 12.18 19.90 5.75
N THR A 185 12.78 19.98 4.56
CA THR A 185 14.20 20.36 4.42
C THR A 185 14.47 21.84 4.64
N LEU A 186 13.48 22.71 4.41
CA LEU A 186 13.58 24.15 4.70
C LEU A 186 13.43 24.46 6.19
N CYS A 187 12.60 23.73 6.91
CA CYS A 187 12.42 23.90 8.36
C CYS A 187 13.67 23.47 9.17
N LEU A 188 14.33 22.37 8.75
CA LEU A 188 15.57 21.91 9.38
C LEU A 188 16.78 22.81 9.11
N LYS A 189 16.84 23.48 7.94
CA LYS A 189 17.90 24.46 7.65
C LYS A 189 17.73 25.78 8.42
N HIS A 190 16.50 26.18 8.73
CA HIS A 190 16.27 27.39 9.52
C HIS A 190 16.57 27.23 11.02
N LEU A 191 16.38 26.01 11.56
CA LEU A 191 16.77 25.70 12.95
C LEU A 191 18.30 25.63 13.15
N HIS A 192 19.04 25.23 12.10
CA HIS A 192 20.51 25.23 12.17
C HIS A 192 21.13 26.65 12.09
N TYR A 193 20.45 27.59 11.44
CA TYR A 193 20.92 28.98 11.30
C TYR A 193 20.74 29.80 12.59
N LEU A 194 19.70 29.51 13.38
CA LEU A 194 19.46 30.17 14.67
C LEU A 194 20.39 29.65 15.79
N ARG A 195 20.93 28.44 15.65
CA ARG A 195 21.86 27.86 16.63
C ARG A 195 23.31 28.39 16.48
N CYS A 196 23.65 28.97 15.32
CA CYS A 196 24.98 29.58 15.09
C CYS A 196 25.07 31.03 15.55
N LEU A 197 23.97 31.67 15.91
CA LEU A 197 23.98 33.09 16.37
C LEU A 197 24.05 33.23 17.91
N GLU A 198 23.93 32.11 18.66
CA GLU A 198 24.02 32.14 20.15
C GLU A 198 25.40 31.74 20.71
N THR A 199 26.40 31.50 19.86
CA THR A 199 27.76 31.18 20.30
C THR A 199 28.77 32.11 19.62
N SER A 200 28.76 33.36 19.96
CA SER A 200 29.92 34.24 19.80
C SER A 200 30.03 35.16 21.02
N PRO A 201 31.20 35.15 21.69
CA PRO A 201 31.44 35.92 22.90
C PRO A 201 31.50 37.43 22.62
#